data_cd4b4e49df43c396b75ef2b80e94e2e7
#
_entry.id   cd4b4e49df43c396b75ef2b80e94e2e7
#
_cell.length_a   1.000
_cell.length_b   1.000
_cell.length_c   1.000
_cell.angle_alpha   90.00
_cell.angle_beta   90.00
_cell.angle_gamma   90.00
#
_symmetry.space_group_name_H-M   'P 1'
#
loop_
_entity.id
_entity.type
_entity.pdbx_description
1 polymer ?
#
loop_
_entity_poly.entity_id
_entity_poly.type
_entity_poly.pdbx_seq_one_letter_code
_entity_poly.pdbx_strand_id
1 'polypeptide(L)'
;PQNLFLYRASGMGFLQFVLTMAPIAGLSAAMLVAALLIVFRGNAEGHSDCASRKKPSKLTGRQGFLFVSYLLLFALSIKAVVGLIDAFAVAALVAFALLFFDRRTLAKVDYGLLLTFVALFVFVGNMARIPAVHEVLSALVGIAPFYAAVGSSQVISNVPAAVLLSGFTDNWTALIVGTNLGGLGTPIASMASLI
;
A
#
# COMPACT_ATOMS: atom_id res chain seq x y z
N PRO A 1 -2.13 0.76 -0.38
CA PRO A 1 -3.24 1.51 0.22
C PRO A 1 -3.33 1.30 1.72
N GLN A 2 -3.23 0.05 2.22
CA GLN A 2 -3.33 -0.34 3.63
C GLN A 2 -2.43 0.48 4.56
N ASN A 3 -1.13 0.52 4.30
CA ASN A 3 -0.16 1.19 5.16
C ASN A 3 -0.39 2.71 5.22
N LEU A 4 -0.87 3.31 4.13
CA LEU A 4 -1.24 4.72 4.11
C LEU A 4 -2.47 4.99 4.99
N PHE A 5 -3.48 4.11 4.92
CA PHE A 5 -4.66 4.18 5.76
C PHE A 5 -4.27 4.04 7.24
N LEU A 6 -3.49 3.00 7.60
CA LEU A 6 -3.06 2.75 8.97
C LEU A 6 -2.20 3.88 9.53
N TYR A 7 -1.30 4.44 8.71
CA TYR A 7 -0.51 5.61 9.09
C TYR A 7 -1.40 6.80 9.47
N ARG A 8 -2.41 7.10 8.64
CA ARG A 8 -3.33 8.21 8.89
C ARG A 8 -4.25 7.96 10.09
N ALA A 9 -4.79 6.74 10.19
CA ALA A 9 -5.73 6.37 11.25
C ALA A 9 -5.05 6.26 12.62
N SER A 10 -3.80 5.81 12.67
CA SER A 10 -3.05 5.66 13.93
C SER A 10 -2.61 6.97 14.55
N GLY A 11 -2.53 8.06 13.79
CA GLY A 11 -1.96 9.32 14.24
C GLY A 11 -0.48 9.26 14.63
N MET A 12 0.22 8.17 14.33
CA MET A 12 1.65 8.01 14.62
C MET A 12 2.49 9.01 13.83
N GLY A 13 3.60 9.45 14.42
CA GLY A 13 4.61 10.20 13.68
C GLY A 13 5.23 9.36 12.56
N PHE A 14 5.61 10.01 11.45
CA PHE A 14 6.18 9.31 10.28
C PHE A 14 7.37 8.42 10.65
N LEU A 15 8.30 8.92 11.46
CA LEU A 15 9.47 8.15 11.87
C LEU A 15 9.08 6.91 12.69
N GLN A 16 8.13 7.05 13.62
CA GLN A 16 7.63 5.94 14.44
C GLN A 16 6.98 4.87 13.58
N PHE A 17 6.17 5.26 12.60
CA PHE A 17 5.56 4.34 11.66
C PHE A 17 6.61 3.58 10.85
N VAL A 18 7.62 4.28 10.31
CA VAL A 18 8.74 3.66 9.57
C VAL A 18 9.51 2.68 10.44
N LEU A 19 9.83 3.06 11.68
CA LEU A 19 10.53 2.18 12.63
C LEU A 19 9.70 0.93 12.99
N THR A 20 8.38 1.05 13.09
CA THR A 20 7.48 -0.09 13.31
C THR A 20 7.48 -1.04 12.10
N MET A 21 7.60 -0.51 10.88
CA MET A 21 7.63 -1.30 9.64
C MET A 21 9.01 -1.87 9.31
N ALA A 22 10.09 -1.21 9.74
CA ALA A 22 11.46 -1.56 9.38
C ALA A 22 11.85 -3.03 9.64
N PRO A 23 11.52 -3.64 10.81
CA PRO A 23 11.88 -5.04 11.07
C PRO A 23 11.16 -6.01 10.11
N ILE A 24 9.88 -5.75 9.77
CA ILE A 24 9.12 -6.59 8.84
C ILE A 24 9.68 -6.46 7.44
N ALA A 25 9.92 -5.24 6.98
CA ALA A 25 10.49 -4.96 5.67
C ALA A 25 11.90 -5.57 5.54
N GLY A 26 12.72 -5.44 6.58
CA GLY A 26 14.06 -6.03 6.65
C GLY A 26 14.03 -7.55 6.59
N LEU A 27 13.14 -8.18 7.37
CA LEU A 27 12.98 -9.64 7.35
C LEU A 27 12.48 -10.13 5.98
N SER A 28 11.49 -9.46 5.41
CA SER A 28 10.95 -9.80 4.07
C SER A 28 12.00 -9.65 2.99
N ALA A 29 12.80 -8.58 3.03
CA ALA A 29 13.91 -8.37 2.10
C ALA A 29 15.00 -9.45 2.26
N ALA A 30 15.36 -9.79 3.50
CA ALA A 30 16.34 -10.84 3.77
C ALA A 30 15.86 -12.22 3.28
N MET A 31 14.59 -12.56 3.51
CA MET A 31 13.99 -13.79 2.99
C MET A 31 13.97 -13.83 1.46
N LEU A 32 13.64 -12.72 0.82
CA LEU A 32 13.64 -12.62 -0.65
C LEU A 32 15.05 -12.81 -1.20
N VAL A 33 16.04 -12.13 -0.63
CA VAL A 33 17.45 -12.28 -1.04
C VAL A 33 17.92 -13.71 -0.83
N ALA A 34 17.62 -14.33 0.32
CA ALA A 34 17.96 -15.73 0.60
C ALA A 34 17.31 -16.68 -0.43
N ALA A 35 16.02 -16.48 -0.74
CA ALA A 35 15.31 -17.28 -1.75
C ALA A 35 15.94 -17.12 -3.14
N LEU A 36 16.27 -15.89 -3.54
CA LEU A 36 16.95 -15.63 -4.80
C LEU A 36 18.33 -16.30 -4.85
N LEU A 37 19.12 -16.21 -3.78
CA LEU A 37 20.44 -16.85 -3.72
C LEU A 37 20.33 -18.37 -3.78
N ILE A 38 19.31 -19.00 -3.17
CA ILE A 38 19.08 -20.44 -3.24
C ILE A 38 18.66 -20.85 -4.64
N VAL A 39 17.69 -20.16 -5.25
CA VAL A 39 17.16 -20.50 -6.57
C VAL A 39 18.19 -20.28 -7.67
N PHE A 40 18.95 -19.19 -7.62
CA PHE A 40 19.94 -18.86 -8.67
C PHE A 40 21.34 -19.44 -8.40
N ARG A 41 21.60 -20.02 -7.23
CA ARG A 41 22.89 -20.70 -6.95
C ARG A 41 23.15 -21.90 -7.87
N GLY A 42 22.09 -22.47 -8.47
CA GLY A 42 22.21 -23.63 -9.38
C GLY A 42 22.32 -23.25 -10.87
N ASN A 43 22.04 -22.01 -11.26
CA ASN A 43 21.95 -21.58 -12.66
C ASN A 43 22.95 -20.45 -13.00
N ALA A 44 24.16 -20.54 -12.49
CA ALA A 44 25.25 -19.63 -12.84
C ALA A 44 25.87 -19.94 -14.22
N GLU A 45 25.20 -20.71 -15.08
CA GLU A 45 25.59 -20.86 -16.48
C GLU A 45 24.95 -19.73 -17.29
N GLY A 46 25.84 -18.87 -17.77
CA GLY A 46 25.57 -17.62 -18.41
C GLY A 46 24.57 -17.66 -19.57
N HIS A 47 23.47 -17.00 -19.37
CA HIS A 47 22.84 -16.23 -20.44
C HIS A 47 23.08 -14.76 -20.13
N SER A 48 24.27 -14.31 -20.50
CA SER A 48 24.52 -12.89 -20.74
C SER A 48 23.83 -12.49 -22.03
N ASP A 49 22.51 -12.64 -22.10
CA ASP A 49 21.74 -11.79 -22.98
C ASP A 49 21.80 -10.40 -22.35
N CYS A 50 22.87 -9.70 -22.70
CA CYS A 50 22.95 -8.26 -22.54
C CYS A 50 21.67 -7.69 -23.15
N ALA A 51 20.67 -7.47 -22.29
CA ALA A 51 19.57 -6.59 -22.64
C ALA A 51 20.23 -5.34 -23.19
N SER A 52 20.13 -5.16 -24.50
CA SER A 52 20.71 -4.05 -25.25
C SER A 52 20.31 -2.78 -24.49
N ARG A 53 21.25 -2.26 -23.74
CA ARG A 53 21.08 -1.05 -22.95
C ARG A 53 20.85 0.07 -23.97
N LYS A 54 19.57 0.30 -24.30
CA LYS A 54 19.20 1.46 -25.11
C LYS A 54 19.89 2.65 -24.49
N LYS A 55 20.86 3.24 -25.20
CA LYS A 55 21.52 4.46 -24.79
C LYS A 55 20.43 5.45 -24.37
N PRO A 56 20.56 6.12 -23.20
CA PRO A 56 19.58 7.10 -22.78
C PRO A 56 19.46 8.14 -23.89
N SER A 57 18.30 8.16 -24.56
CA SER A 57 18.01 9.20 -25.55
C SER A 57 17.97 10.52 -24.81
N LYS A 58 18.64 11.55 -25.34
CA LYS A 58 18.56 12.90 -24.79
C LYS A 58 17.07 13.27 -24.70
N LEU A 59 16.61 13.58 -23.51
CA LEU A 59 15.24 14.02 -23.27
C LEU A 59 14.98 15.25 -24.14
N THR A 60 13.99 15.16 -25.04
CA THR A 60 13.50 16.32 -25.77
C THR A 60 12.94 17.33 -24.75
N GLY A 61 13.08 18.63 -24.99
CA GLY A 61 12.69 19.67 -24.01
C GLY A 61 11.27 19.49 -23.44
N ARG A 62 10.30 19.01 -24.23
CA ARG A 62 8.94 18.65 -23.77
C ARG A 62 8.93 17.47 -22.81
N GLN A 63 9.76 16.45 -23.05
CA GLN A 63 9.86 15.28 -22.19
C GLN A 63 10.52 15.65 -20.85
N GLY A 64 11.52 16.54 -20.88
CA GLY A 64 12.14 17.09 -19.69
C GLY A 64 11.14 17.89 -18.84
N PHE A 65 10.33 18.74 -19.46
CA PHE A 65 9.27 19.49 -18.79
C PHE A 65 8.24 18.56 -18.13
N LEU A 66 7.74 17.57 -18.84
CA LEU A 66 6.78 16.59 -18.28
C LEU A 66 7.40 15.81 -17.13
N PHE A 67 8.65 15.39 -17.25
CA PHE A 67 9.36 14.67 -16.18
C PHE A 67 9.46 15.50 -14.90
N VAL A 68 9.86 16.77 -15.02
CA VAL A 68 9.94 17.70 -13.88
C VAL A 68 8.55 17.94 -13.27
N SER A 69 7.52 18.13 -14.11
CA SER A 69 6.14 18.31 -13.65
C SER A 69 5.63 17.10 -12.87
N TYR A 70 5.87 15.87 -13.35
CA TYR A 70 5.50 14.67 -12.62
C TYR A 70 6.26 14.52 -11.30
N LEU A 71 7.54 14.89 -11.29
CA LEU A 71 8.35 14.84 -10.06
C LEU A 71 7.85 15.82 -9.01
N LEU A 72 7.43 17.03 -9.43
CA LEU A 72 6.82 18.02 -8.54
C LEU A 72 5.46 17.56 -8.01
N LEU A 73 4.59 17.01 -8.87
CA LEU A 73 3.28 16.46 -8.46
C LEU A 73 3.46 15.27 -7.51
N PHE A 74 4.47 14.43 -7.75
CA PHE A 74 4.81 13.33 -6.86
C PHE A 74 5.28 13.82 -5.48
N ALA A 75 6.19 14.80 -5.45
CA ALA A 75 6.66 15.40 -4.20
C ALA A 75 5.51 16.07 -3.42
N LEU A 76 4.58 16.72 -4.13
CA LEU A 76 3.38 17.31 -3.53
C LEU A 76 2.45 16.23 -2.95
N SER A 77 2.29 15.12 -3.65
CA SER A 77 1.51 13.97 -3.16
C SER A 77 2.12 13.37 -1.90
N ILE A 78 3.45 13.28 -1.81
CA ILE A 78 4.13 12.84 -0.58
C ILE A 78 3.82 13.79 0.59
N LYS A 79 3.85 15.11 0.38
CA LYS A 79 3.49 16.07 1.43
C LYS A 79 2.05 15.91 1.91
N ALA A 80 1.11 15.61 1.00
CA ALA A 80 -0.27 15.31 1.37
C ALA A 80 -0.37 14.02 2.20
N VAL A 81 0.40 12.98 1.84
CA VAL A 81 0.48 11.72 2.58
C VAL A 81 0.98 11.94 4.00
N VAL A 82 2.03 12.72 4.17
CA VAL A 82 2.59 13.07 5.49
C VAL A 82 1.64 13.97 6.32
N GLY A 83 0.59 14.52 5.70
CA GLY A 83 -0.40 15.32 6.41
C GLY A 83 -0.08 16.82 6.46
N LEU A 84 0.92 17.27 5.72
CA LEU A 84 1.31 18.68 5.68
C LEU A 84 0.36 19.54 4.86
N ILE A 85 -0.39 18.92 3.93
CA ILE A 85 -1.31 19.59 3.01
C ILE A 85 -2.57 18.73 2.90
N ASP A 86 -3.71 19.37 2.69
CA ASP A 86 -4.97 18.68 2.48
C ASP A 86 -4.95 17.76 1.26
N ALA A 87 -5.33 16.48 1.47
CA ALA A 87 -5.25 15.45 0.44
C ALA A 87 -6.24 15.70 -0.72
N PHE A 88 -7.42 16.28 -0.43
CA PHE A 88 -8.42 16.58 -1.46
C PHE A 88 -7.96 17.74 -2.35
N ALA A 89 -7.35 18.76 -1.75
CA ALA A 89 -6.79 19.88 -2.49
C ALA A 89 -5.67 19.41 -3.43
N VAL A 90 -4.79 18.53 -2.95
CA VAL A 90 -3.70 17.96 -3.78
C VAL A 90 -4.27 17.06 -4.87
N ALA A 91 -5.26 16.21 -4.58
CA ALA A 91 -5.91 15.36 -5.58
C ALA A 91 -6.57 16.19 -6.68
N ALA A 92 -7.30 17.26 -6.32
CA ALA A 92 -7.90 18.19 -7.27
C ALA A 92 -6.84 18.89 -8.14
N LEU A 93 -5.75 19.35 -7.53
CA LEU A 93 -4.64 19.97 -8.24
C LEU A 93 -3.96 19.01 -9.23
N VAL A 94 -3.70 17.77 -8.81
CA VAL A 94 -3.11 16.73 -9.66
C VAL A 94 -4.04 16.41 -10.83
N ALA A 95 -5.33 16.20 -10.56
CA ALA A 95 -6.33 15.95 -11.61
C ALA A 95 -6.40 17.13 -12.61
N PHE A 96 -6.42 18.35 -12.10
CA PHE A 96 -6.43 19.56 -12.93
C PHE A 96 -5.15 19.66 -13.78
N ALA A 97 -3.98 19.49 -13.18
CA ALA A 97 -2.71 19.52 -13.90
C ALA A 97 -2.66 18.46 -15.02
N LEU A 98 -3.08 17.22 -14.72
CA LEU A 98 -3.13 16.15 -15.72
C LEU A 98 -4.12 16.41 -16.84
N LEU A 99 -5.26 17.04 -16.55
CA LEU A 99 -6.22 17.46 -17.57
C LEU A 99 -5.62 18.42 -18.60
N PHE A 100 -4.71 19.31 -18.18
CA PHE A 100 -4.06 20.27 -19.07
C PHE A 100 -2.81 19.72 -19.75
N PHE A 101 -1.97 18.99 -19.01
CA PHE A 101 -0.66 18.56 -19.51
C PHE A 101 -0.69 17.16 -20.15
N ASP A 102 -1.50 16.23 -19.62
CA ASP A 102 -1.56 14.86 -20.13
C ASP A 102 -2.90 14.14 -19.84
N ARG A 103 -3.90 14.50 -20.62
CA ARG A 103 -5.23 13.85 -20.56
C ARG A 103 -5.19 12.34 -20.82
N ARG A 104 -4.18 11.88 -21.57
CA ARG A 104 -4.07 10.46 -21.90
C ARG A 104 -3.67 9.63 -20.68
N THR A 105 -2.84 10.16 -19.80
CA THR A 105 -2.49 9.50 -18.53
C THR A 105 -3.70 9.40 -17.62
N LEU A 106 -4.53 10.46 -17.54
CA LEU A 106 -5.76 10.43 -16.75
C LEU A 106 -6.75 9.39 -17.28
N ALA A 107 -6.87 9.24 -18.61
CA ALA A 107 -7.74 8.22 -19.23
C ALA A 107 -7.24 6.77 -19.02
N LYS A 108 -5.97 6.58 -18.65
CA LYS A 108 -5.38 5.25 -18.35
C LYS A 108 -5.50 4.84 -16.88
N VAL A 109 -6.00 5.72 -16.04
CA VAL A 109 -6.24 5.40 -14.61
C VAL A 109 -7.29 4.30 -14.54
N ASP A 110 -7.01 3.28 -13.73
CA ASP A 110 -7.97 2.22 -13.46
C ASP A 110 -9.04 2.71 -12.47
N TYR A 111 -10.10 3.28 -13.02
CA TYR A 111 -11.25 3.75 -12.25
C TYR A 111 -12.03 2.59 -11.63
N GLY A 112 -11.97 1.39 -12.23
CA GLY A 112 -12.58 0.17 -11.68
C GLY A 112 -11.93 -0.19 -10.34
N LEU A 113 -10.61 -0.16 -10.29
CA LEU A 113 -9.85 -0.39 -9.06
C LEU A 113 -10.19 0.66 -7.97
N LEU A 114 -10.26 1.95 -8.33
CA LEU A 114 -10.64 3.00 -7.39
C LEU A 114 -12.05 2.78 -6.83
N LEU A 115 -13.02 2.45 -7.70
CA LEU A 115 -14.39 2.16 -7.28
C LEU A 115 -14.46 0.93 -6.38
N THR A 116 -13.67 -0.09 -6.66
CA THR A 116 -13.56 -1.28 -5.81
C THR A 116 -13.08 -0.92 -4.40
N PHE A 117 -12.08 -0.05 -4.26
CA PHE A 117 -11.66 0.42 -2.94
C PHE A 117 -12.76 1.20 -2.22
N VAL A 118 -13.46 2.10 -2.92
CA VAL A 118 -14.60 2.84 -2.32
C VAL A 118 -15.68 1.88 -1.84
N ALA A 119 -16.08 0.93 -2.68
CA ALA A 119 -17.08 -0.09 -2.32
C ALA A 119 -16.63 -0.93 -1.12
N LEU A 120 -15.34 -1.28 -1.07
CA LEU A 120 -14.74 -2.01 0.04
C LEU A 120 -14.80 -1.22 1.36
N PHE A 121 -14.46 0.06 1.35
CA PHE A 121 -14.55 0.91 2.55
C PHE A 121 -16.00 1.05 3.03
N VAL A 122 -16.95 1.24 2.11
CA VAL A 122 -18.38 1.29 2.44
C VAL A 122 -18.86 -0.04 3.02
N PHE A 123 -18.49 -1.16 2.42
CA PHE A 123 -18.85 -2.50 2.91
C PHE A 123 -18.32 -2.74 4.32
N VAL A 124 -17.02 -2.52 4.54
CA VAL A 124 -16.37 -2.70 5.85
C VAL A 124 -16.98 -1.78 6.91
N GLY A 125 -17.24 -0.51 6.55
CA GLY A 125 -17.88 0.44 7.45
C GLY A 125 -19.30 0.03 7.86
N ASN A 126 -20.04 -0.63 6.98
CA ASN A 126 -21.36 -1.18 7.30
C ASN A 126 -21.27 -2.48 8.12
N MET A 127 -20.30 -3.36 7.81
CA MET A 127 -20.06 -4.59 8.58
C MET A 127 -19.76 -4.30 10.06
N ALA A 128 -18.96 -3.26 10.34
CA ALA A 128 -18.63 -2.85 11.69
C ALA A 128 -19.86 -2.39 12.52
N ARG A 129 -20.98 -2.04 11.87
CA ARG A 129 -22.23 -1.62 12.54
C ARG A 129 -23.14 -2.77 12.91
N ILE A 130 -22.89 -3.99 12.43
CA ILE A 130 -23.70 -5.18 12.75
C ILE A 130 -23.31 -5.66 14.17
N PRO A 131 -24.26 -5.71 15.15
CA PRO A 131 -23.92 -6.02 16.54
C PRO A 131 -23.17 -7.34 16.71
N ALA A 132 -23.59 -8.40 16.04
CA ALA A 132 -22.93 -9.70 16.10
C ALA A 132 -21.48 -9.66 15.59
N VAL A 133 -21.21 -8.89 14.53
CA VAL A 133 -19.87 -8.71 14.00
C VAL A 133 -19.02 -7.89 14.97
N HIS A 134 -19.63 -6.84 15.53
CA HIS A 134 -18.97 -5.97 16.50
C HIS A 134 -18.53 -6.74 17.74
N GLU A 135 -19.38 -7.57 18.34
CA GLU A 135 -19.05 -8.39 19.51
C GLU A 135 -17.91 -9.37 19.23
N VAL A 136 -17.98 -10.10 18.13
CA VAL A 136 -16.93 -11.07 17.73
C VAL A 136 -15.60 -10.38 17.50
N LEU A 137 -15.59 -9.28 16.74
CA LEU A 137 -14.35 -8.56 16.44
C LEU A 137 -13.76 -7.90 17.68
N SER A 138 -14.59 -7.28 18.53
CA SER A 138 -14.12 -6.68 19.77
C SER A 138 -13.50 -7.71 20.72
N ALA A 139 -14.10 -8.90 20.82
CA ALA A 139 -13.57 -9.98 21.63
C ALA A 139 -12.22 -10.51 21.07
N LEU A 140 -12.15 -10.76 19.76
CA LEU A 140 -10.93 -11.25 19.10
C LEU A 140 -9.78 -10.25 19.21
N VAL A 141 -10.06 -9.00 18.93
CA VAL A 141 -9.04 -7.93 18.94
C VAL A 141 -8.66 -7.55 20.37
N GLY A 142 -9.59 -7.61 21.31
CA GLY A 142 -9.32 -7.36 22.74
C GLY A 142 -8.37 -8.37 23.37
N ILE A 143 -8.46 -9.65 22.98
CA ILE A 143 -7.59 -10.72 23.49
C ILE A 143 -6.22 -10.71 22.80
N ALA A 144 -6.19 -10.65 21.47
CA ALA A 144 -4.97 -10.83 20.70
C ALA A 144 -5.00 -10.04 19.37
N PRO A 145 -4.81 -8.71 19.40
CA PRO A 145 -4.94 -7.87 18.21
C PRO A 145 -4.02 -8.25 17.05
N PHE A 146 -2.82 -8.70 17.36
CA PHE A 146 -1.86 -9.19 16.36
C PHE A 146 -2.38 -10.42 15.61
N TYR A 147 -2.80 -11.45 16.34
CA TYR A 147 -3.29 -12.69 15.73
C TYR A 147 -4.63 -12.48 15.02
N ALA A 148 -5.50 -11.64 15.56
CA ALA A 148 -6.74 -11.22 14.90
C ALA A 148 -6.44 -10.54 13.54
N ALA A 149 -5.43 -9.67 13.50
CA ALA A 149 -5.02 -9.00 12.28
C ALA A 149 -4.43 -9.97 11.25
N VAL A 150 -3.55 -10.87 11.67
CA VAL A 150 -2.98 -11.93 10.79
C VAL A 150 -4.09 -12.83 10.25
N GLY A 151 -4.95 -13.37 11.12
CA GLY A 151 -6.01 -14.30 10.75
C GLY A 151 -7.06 -13.65 9.82
N SER A 152 -7.53 -12.46 10.15
CA SER A 152 -8.47 -11.72 9.30
C SER A 152 -7.89 -11.42 7.92
N SER A 153 -6.61 -11.10 7.83
CA SER A 153 -5.92 -10.86 6.57
C SER A 153 -5.91 -12.08 5.64
N GLN A 154 -5.88 -13.29 6.21
CA GLN A 154 -5.93 -14.53 5.43
C GLN A 154 -7.32 -14.81 4.83
N VAL A 155 -8.38 -14.31 5.47
CA VAL A 155 -9.77 -14.58 5.07
C VAL A 155 -10.31 -13.49 4.12
N ILE A 156 -10.11 -12.22 4.47
CA ILE A 156 -10.74 -11.09 3.75
C ILE A 156 -9.73 -10.17 3.05
N SER A 157 -8.46 -10.55 2.97
CA SER A 157 -7.34 -9.74 2.49
C SER A 157 -6.90 -8.65 3.48
N ASN A 158 -5.65 -8.24 3.35
CA ASN A 158 -4.98 -7.34 4.30
C ASN A 158 -5.59 -5.91 4.35
N VAL A 159 -6.06 -5.37 3.22
CA VAL A 159 -6.66 -4.02 3.17
C VAL A 159 -8.00 -3.97 3.91
N PRO A 160 -8.98 -4.85 3.60
CA PRO A 160 -10.23 -4.91 4.35
C PRO A 160 -10.01 -5.22 5.84
N ALA A 161 -9.12 -6.15 6.15
CA ALA A 161 -8.80 -6.50 7.54
C ALA A 161 -8.27 -5.29 8.32
N ALA A 162 -7.33 -4.55 7.74
CA ALA A 162 -6.78 -3.35 8.36
C ALA A 162 -7.87 -2.30 8.64
N VAL A 163 -8.76 -2.04 7.67
CA VAL A 163 -9.85 -1.06 7.81
C VAL A 163 -10.88 -1.53 8.83
N LEU A 164 -11.28 -2.81 8.77
CA LEU A 164 -12.27 -3.36 9.68
C LEU A 164 -11.78 -3.33 11.13
N LEU A 165 -10.58 -3.84 11.38
CA LEU A 165 -10.05 -3.98 12.72
C LEU A 165 -9.60 -2.66 13.34
N SER A 166 -9.32 -1.64 12.54
CA SER A 166 -8.93 -0.31 13.03
C SER A 166 -9.98 0.37 13.90
N GLY A 167 -11.25 -0.02 13.75
CA GLY A 167 -12.34 0.47 14.61
C GLY A 167 -12.48 -0.23 15.96
N PHE A 168 -11.64 -1.27 16.23
CA PHE A 168 -11.79 -2.13 17.42
C PHE A 168 -10.53 -2.21 18.27
N THR A 169 -9.46 -1.48 17.94
CA THR A 169 -8.20 -1.53 18.68
C THR A 169 -7.48 -0.19 18.68
N ASP A 170 -6.90 0.15 19.82
CA ASP A 170 -5.93 1.23 19.97
C ASP A 170 -4.48 0.73 19.85
N ASN A 171 -4.27 -0.61 19.74
CA ASN A 171 -2.96 -1.18 19.54
C ASN A 171 -2.56 -1.18 18.07
N TRP A 172 -2.28 0.03 17.59
CA TRP A 172 -1.89 0.28 16.19
C TRP A 172 -0.67 -0.51 15.77
N THR A 173 0.33 -0.66 16.66
CA THR A 173 1.53 -1.44 16.37
C THR A 173 1.19 -2.89 16.03
N ALA A 174 0.38 -3.55 16.85
CA ALA A 174 -0.04 -4.92 16.61
C ALA A 174 -0.86 -5.05 15.32
N LEU A 175 -1.74 -4.08 15.03
CA LEU A 175 -2.55 -4.05 13.82
C LEU A 175 -1.68 -3.86 12.57
N ILE A 176 -0.76 -2.91 12.57
CA ILE A 176 0.16 -2.62 11.48
C ILE A 176 1.03 -3.84 11.17
N VAL A 177 1.68 -4.39 12.20
CA VAL A 177 2.56 -5.55 12.06
C VAL A 177 1.75 -6.78 11.61
N GLY A 178 0.61 -7.04 12.26
CA GLY A 178 -0.21 -8.22 11.98
C GLY A 178 -0.80 -8.22 10.57
N THR A 179 -1.34 -7.11 10.08
CA THR A 179 -1.91 -7.04 8.73
C THR A 179 -0.85 -7.10 7.64
N ASN A 180 0.35 -6.54 7.87
CA ASN A 180 1.45 -6.65 6.91
C ASN A 180 2.03 -8.06 6.87
N LEU A 181 2.22 -8.69 8.03
CA LEU A 181 2.68 -10.08 8.09
C LEU A 181 1.63 -11.03 7.51
N GLY A 182 0.36 -10.81 7.83
CA GLY A 182 -0.77 -11.55 7.26
C GLY A 182 -0.81 -11.46 5.74
N GLY A 183 -0.50 -10.29 5.17
CA GLY A 183 -0.44 -10.08 3.72
C GLY A 183 0.65 -10.90 3.00
N LEU A 184 1.64 -11.41 3.70
CA LEU A 184 2.69 -12.26 3.11
C LEU A 184 2.31 -13.75 3.04
N GLY A 185 1.22 -14.16 3.71
CA GLY A 185 0.91 -15.57 3.91
C GLY A 185 0.30 -16.28 2.72
N THR A 186 -0.69 -15.67 2.06
CA THR A 186 -1.41 -16.28 0.94
C THR A 186 -1.71 -15.29 -0.18
N PRO A 187 -1.95 -15.77 -1.42
CA PRO A 187 -2.40 -14.90 -2.52
C PRO A 187 -3.70 -14.15 -2.19
N ILE A 188 -4.61 -14.74 -1.42
CA ILE A 188 -5.87 -14.10 -1.00
C ILE A 188 -5.57 -12.93 -0.08
N ALA A 189 -4.66 -13.09 0.88
CA ALA A 189 -4.27 -12.04 1.81
C ALA A 189 -3.61 -10.85 1.10
N SER A 190 -2.98 -11.09 -0.04
CA SER A 190 -2.24 -10.09 -0.82
C SER A 190 -2.92 -9.71 -2.14
N MET A 191 -4.22 -9.94 -2.30
CA MET A 191 -4.93 -9.68 -3.57
C MET A 191 -4.70 -8.26 -4.11
N ALA A 192 -4.64 -7.27 -3.24
CA ALA A 192 -4.36 -5.88 -3.64
C ALA A 192 -2.92 -5.67 -4.16
N SER A 193 -2.02 -6.63 -3.99
CA SER A 193 -0.63 -6.59 -4.49
C SER A 193 -0.46 -7.37 -5.79
N LEU A 194 -1.49 -8.12 -6.22
CA LEU A 194 -1.49 -8.93 -7.42
C LEU A 194 -2.16 -8.23 -8.63
N ILE A 195 -2.85 -7.13 -8.38
CA ILE A 195 -3.50 -6.26 -9.36
C ILE A 195 -2.59 -5.09 -9.68
#